data_d8374ee4d7ca74a083dd7e130916fc0f
#
_entry.id   d8374ee4d7ca74a083dd7e130916fc0f
#
_cell.length_a   1.000
_cell.length_b   1.000
_cell.length_c   1.000
_cell.angle_alpha   90.00
_cell.angle_beta   90.00
_cell.angle_gamma   90.00
#
_symmetry.space_group_name_H-M   'P 1'
#
loop_
_entity.id
_entity.type
_entity.pdbx_description
1 polymer ?
#
loop_
_entity_poly.entity_id
_entity_poly.type
_entity_poly.pdbx_seq_one_letter_code
_entity_poly.pdbx_strand_id
1 'polypeptide(L)'
;MASSLDTLCGQAFGAKQHRLVGVYKQRAMVVLGLASVCVAAVWAYTGELLLLFGQDPEIAAAAGSYIRWMIPALLAYGPLQCHVRFLQTQNAVMPVMLSSGAAAACHLPVCWLLVYGAGLGSKGAALANAVAYLANAAALAAYVRLSPACRSTWTGFSSEAFHDLVGFMRLAVPSALMVCLEWWSFELLVLLSGLLPNPKLEASVLSICLNSGSLAFMIPFGLGSAISTRVSNELGAGRPEAARLASRVVMALGLVVGVAIGLAMILVRHLWGLRVLQEAVGGKRLVPLLTLERTTSSEFQRRCVSPSSYHLGGMGLWLGIMCALIVQMLLLLAITVCTNWEKEALKAKERVFSSSLPADMT
;
A
#
# COMPACT_ATOMS: atom_id res chain seq x y z
N MET A 1 6.05 -1.17 7.94
CA MET A 1 7.28 -0.66 8.62
C MET A 1 7.74 0.70 8.06
N ALA A 2 7.85 0.92 6.74
CA ALA A 2 8.22 2.25 6.21
C ALA A 2 7.25 3.38 6.62
N SER A 3 5.98 3.07 6.87
CA SER A 3 4.96 4.02 7.34
C SER A 3 5.28 4.66 8.71
N SER A 4 6.08 4.01 9.54
CA SER A 4 6.55 4.62 10.81
C SER A 4 7.42 5.87 10.57
N LEU A 5 8.04 5.98 9.38
CA LEU A 5 8.79 7.19 9.00
C LEU A 5 7.88 8.41 8.85
N ASP A 6 6.62 8.25 8.47
CA ASP A 6 5.68 9.37 8.36
C ASP A 6 5.53 10.07 9.72
N THR A 7 5.53 9.28 10.81
CA THR A 7 5.48 9.81 12.16
C THR A 7 6.83 10.34 12.63
N LEU A 8 7.88 9.51 12.56
CA LEU A 8 9.18 9.85 13.15
C LEU A 8 9.89 10.98 12.38
N CYS A 9 9.98 10.86 11.06
CA CYS A 9 10.59 11.90 10.23
C CYS A 9 9.73 13.18 10.22
N GLY A 10 8.39 13.04 10.19
CA GLY A 10 7.50 14.19 10.24
C GLY A 10 7.64 14.97 11.55
N GLN A 11 7.61 14.30 12.70
CA GLN A 11 7.81 14.95 14.00
C GLN A 11 9.19 15.59 14.12
N ALA A 12 10.26 14.92 13.70
CA ALA A 12 11.60 15.47 13.71
C ALA A 12 11.74 16.67 12.78
N PHE A 13 11.14 16.63 11.58
CA PHE A 13 11.14 17.74 10.64
C PHE A 13 10.34 18.94 11.18
N GLY A 14 9.16 18.70 11.73
CA GLY A 14 8.35 19.73 12.38
C GLY A 14 9.05 20.41 13.56
N ALA A 15 9.80 19.64 14.34
CA ALA A 15 10.63 20.13 15.45
C ALA A 15 11.94 20.80 14.99
N LYS A 16 12.18 20.92 13.68
CA LYS A 16 13.41 21.44 13.04
C LYS A 16 14.69 20.65 13.40
N GLN A 17 14.54 19.40 13.83
CA GLN A 17 15.65 18.48 14.09
C GLN A 17 16.07 17.76 12.80
N HIS A 18 16.62 18.52 11.85
CA HIS A 18 16.89 18.07 10.48
C HIS A 18 17.85 16.87 10.42
N ARG A 19 18.89 16.84 11.28
CA ARG A 19 19.83 15.71 11.35
C ARG A 19 19.11 14.40 11.73
N LEU A 20 18.17 14.47 12.68
CA LEU A 20 17.42 13.29 13.16
C LEU A 20 16.54 12.67 12.07
N VAL A 21 16.02 13.46 11.14
CA VAL A 21 15.26 12.96 9.96
C VAL A 21 16.13 11.99 9.13
N GLY A 22 17.40 12.35 8.90
CA GLY A 22 18.36 11.49 8.19
C GLY A 22 18.67 10.20 8.95
N VAL A 23 18.85 10.29 10.27
CA VAL A 23 19.11 9.12 11.14
C VAL A 23 17.92 8.15 11.12
N TYR A 24 16.69 8.64 11.27
CA TYR A 24 15.49 7.80 11.19
C TYR A 24 15.34 7.10 9.83
N LYS A 25 15.63 7.80 8.73
CA LYS A 25 15.66 7.17 7.40
C LYS A 25 16.67 6.02 7.36
N GLN A 26 17.87 6.21 7.89
CA GLN A 26 18.92 5.18 7.90
C GLN A 26 18.53 3.99 8.78
N ARG A 27 17.96 4.23 9.98
CA ARG A 27 17.41 3.17 10.85
C ARG A 27 16.37 2.34 10.10
N ALA A 28 15.43 3.01 9.41
CA ALA A 28 14.43 2.31 8.61
C ALA A 28 15.06 1.49 7.48
N MET A 29 16.10 2.00 6.81
CA MET A 29 16.80 1.25 5.75
C MET A 29 17.47 -0.01 6.32
N VAL A 30 18.09 0.07 7.49
CA VAL A 30 18.69 -1.11 8.18
C VAL A 30 17.60 -2.12 8.53
N VAL A 31 16.54 -1.70 9.21
CA VAL A 31 15.45 -2.60 9.65
C VAL A 31 14.75 -3.25 8.45
N LEU A 32 14.40 -2.45 7.43
CA LEU A 32 13.76 -2.98 6.23
C LEU A 32 14.71 -3.86 5.41
N GLY A 33 15.99 -3.54 5.37
CA GLY A 33 17.02 -4.39 4.75
C GLY A 33 17.07 -5.77 5.40
N LEU A 34 17.17 -5.83 6.73
CA LEU A 34 17.15 -7.09 7.48
C LEU A 34 15.84 -7.87 7.27
N ALA A 35 14.70 -7.19 7.36
CA ALA A 35 13.40 -7.81 7.09
C ALA A 35 13.31 -8.35 5.66
N SER A 36 13.85 -7.61 4.67
CA SER A 36 13.86 -8.05 3.27
C SER A 36 14.70 -9.31 3.06
N VAL A 37 15.80 -9.47 3.79
CA VAL A 37 16.62 -10.71 3.73
C VAL A 37 15.83 -11.89 4.26
N CYS A 38 15.13 -11.74 5.39
CA CYS A 38 14.28 -12.80 5.95
C CYS A 38 13.15 -13.19 4.99
N VAL A 39 12.49 -12.19 4.40
CA VAL A 39 11.42 -12.43 3.40
C VAL A 39 11.99 -13.05 2.12
N ALA A 40 13.15 -12.62 1.65
CA ALA A 40 13.83 -13.20 0.49
C ALA A 40 14.16 -14.68 0.69
N ALA A 41 14.57 -15.08 1.90
CA ALA A 41 14.78 -16.48 2.24
C ALA A 41 13.48 -17.30 2.11
N VAL A 42 12.35 -16.79 2.62
CA VAL A 42 11.03 -17.43 2.45
C VAL A 42 10.65 -17.50 0.97
N TRP A 43 10.86 -16.42 0.22
CA TRP A 43 10.57 -16.37 -1.22
C TRP A 43 11.40 -17.34 -2.04
N ALA A 44 12.66 -17.57 -1.66
CA ALA A 44 13.53 -18.53 -2.34
C ALA A 44 12.98 -19.97 -2.28
N TYR A 45 12.29 -20.32 -1.18
CA TYR A 45 11.71 -21.63 -0.93
C TYR A 45 10.19 -21.69 -1.17
N THR A 46 9.61 -20.67 -1.83
CA THR A 46 8.14 -20.61 -2.04
C THR A 46 7.61 -21.83 -2.81
N GLY A 47 8.34 -22.34 -3.80
CA GLY A 47 7.90 -23.52 -4.55
C GLY A 47 7.78 -24.75 -3.67
N GLU A 48 8.78 -25.00 -2.84
CA GLU A 48 8.82 -26.12 -1.88
C GLU A 48 7.74 -25.98 -0.80
N LEU A 49 7.52 -24.74 -0.32
CA LEU A 49 6.44 -24.45 0.65
C LEU A 49 5.06 -24.70 0.05
N LEU A 50 4.80 -24.29 -1.19
CA LEU A 50 3.53 -24.52 -1.86
C LEU A 50 3.26 -26.02 -2.05
N LEU A 51 4.27 -26.81 -2.41
CA LEU A 51 4.18 -28.26 -2.48
C LEU A 51 3.84 -28.87 -1.11
N LEU A 52 4.46 -28.40 -0.05
CA LEU A 52 4.17 -28.85 1.32
C LEU A 52 2.72 -28.56 1.73
N PHE A 53 2.13 -27.46 1.25
CA PHE A 53 0.72 -27.13 1.47
C PHE A 53 -0.25 -27.84 0.50
N GLY A 54 0.24 -28.78 -0.33
CA GLY A 54 -0.59 -29.58 -1.22
C GLY A 54 -1.01 -28.87 -2.51
N GLN A 55 -0.29 -27.82 -2.91
CA GLN A 55 -0.54 -27.13 -4.17
C GLN A 55 -0.07 -27.98 -5.36
N ASP A 56 -0.73 -27.78 -6.51
CA ASP A 56 -0.35 -28.42 -7.77
C ASP A 56 1.13 -28.19 -8.12
N PRO A 57 1.90 -29.24 -8.52
CA PRO A 57 3.33 -29.14 -8.79
C PRO A 57 3.71 -28.13 -9.89
N GLU A 58 2.89 -28.02 -10.95
CA GLU A 58 3.15 -27.07 -12.03
C GLU A 58 2.96 -25.62 -11.55
N ILE A 59 1.90 -25.37 -10.78
CA ILE A 59 1.62 -24.07 -10.18
C ILE A 59 2.73 -23.71 -9.20
N ALA A 60 3.11 -24.62 -8.33
CA ALA A 60 4.17 -24.42 -7.34
C ALA A 60 5.53 -24.10 -8.00
N ALA A 61 5.90 -24.82 -9.07
CA ALA A 61 7.12 -24.57 -9.83
C ALA A 61 7.09 -23.20 -10.53
N ALA A 62 5.99 -22.85 -11.18
CA ALA A 62 5.81 -21.57 -11.86
C ALA A 62 5.86 -20.40 -10.87
N ALA A 63 5.13 -20.48 -9.77
CA ALA A 63 5.11 -19.48 -8.71
C ALA A 63 6.49 -19.33 -8.03
N GLY A 64 7.14 -20.44 -7.68
CA GLY A 64 8.49 -20.44 -7.10
C GLY A 64 9.52 -19.81 -8.04
N SER A 65 9.45 -20.14 -9.33
CA SER A 65 10.31 -19.50 -10.33
C SER A 65 10.08 -17.99 -10.43
N TYR A 66 8.82 -17.56 -10.54
CA TYR A 66 8.47 -16.13 -10.64
C TYR A 66 8.95 -15.34 -9.42
N ILE A 67 8.66 -15.83 -8.20
CA ILE A 67 9.03 -15.16 -6.95
C ILE A 67 10.55 -15.07 -6.76
N ARG A 68 11.33 -16.08 -7.14
CA ARG A 68 12.80 -16.02 -7.09
C ARG A 68 13.32 -14.86 -7.94
N TRP A 69 12.77 -14.63 -9.13
CA TRP A 69 13.13 -13.49 -9.97
C TRP A 69 12.61 -12.14 -9.44
N MET A 70 11.68 -12.13 -8.49
CA MET A 70 11.21 -10.94 -7.79
C MET A 70 12.10 -10.55 -6.59
N ILE A 71 13.01 -11.41 -6.10
CA ILE A 71 13.86 -11.11 -4.94
C ILE A 71 14.63 -9.78 -5.11
N PRO A 72 15.25 -9.45 -6.27
CA PRO A 72 15.91 -8.16 -6.45
C PRO A 72 14.95 -6.97 -6.31
N ALA A 73 13.69 -7.13 -6.73
CA ALA A 73 12.64 -6.10 -6.54
C ALA A 73 12.34 -5.87 -5.06
N LEU A 74 12.25 -6.95 -4.27
CA LEU A 74 12.04 -6.87 -2.82
C LEU A 74 13.16 -6.09 -2.13
N LEU A 75 14.43 -6.38 -2.46
CA LEU A 75 15.58 -5.70 -1.88
C LEU A 75 15.64 -4.22 -2.27
N ALA A 76 15.18 -3.86 -3.47
CA ALA A 76 15.09 -2.48 -3.92
C ALA A 76 13.93 -1.72 -3.29
N TYR A 77 12.82 -2.40 -2.98
CA TYR A 77 11.58 -1.80 -2.49
C TYR A 77 11.74 -1.18 -1.10
N GLY A 78 12.49 -1.81 -0.19
CA GLY A 78 12.76 -1.27 1.15
C GLY A 78 13.42 0.11 1.11
N PRO A 79 14.59 0.26 0.49
CA PRO A 79 15.23 1.56 0.29
C PRO A 79 14.37 2.56 -0.47
N LEU A 80 13.64 2.14 -1.51
CA LEU A 80 12.72 2.99 -2.26
C LEU A 80 11.68 3.61 -1.33
N GLN A 81 10.99 2.81 -0.52
CA GLN A 81 9.97 3.31 0.41
C GLN A 81 10.56 4.26 1.46
N CYS A 82 11.78 4.00 1.94
CA CYS A 82 12.48 4.93 2.83
C CYS A 82 12.72 6.29 2.18
N HIS A 83 13.14 6.34 0.91
CA HIS A 83 13.34 7.60 0.20
C HIS A 83 12.03 8.33 -0.06
N VAL A 84 10.98 7.60 -0.45
CA VAL A 84 9.63 8.17 -0.67
C VAL A 84 9.14 8.84 0.60
N ARG A 85 9.11 8.14 1.73
CA ARG A 85 8.62 8.68 3.00
C ARG A 85 9.48 9.83 3.52
N PHE A 86 10.81 9.71 3.40
CA PHE A 86 11.75 10.77 3.77
C PHE A 86 11.49 12.07 2.99
N LEU A 87 11.23 12.01 1.70
CA LEU A 87 10.93 13.18 0.89
C LEU A 87 9.52 13.72 1.14
N GLN A 88 8.53 12.86 1.27
CA GLN A 88 7.15 13.26 1.56
C GLN A 88 7.04 14.01 2.89
N THR A 89 7.73 13.56 3.95
CA THR A 89 7.70 14.21 5.26
C THR A 89 8.34 15.60 5.26
N GLN A 90 9.21 15.88 4.28
CA GLN A 90 9.81 17.21 4.04
C GLN A 90 9.00 18.06 3.05
N ASN A 91 7.79 17.63 2.68
CA ASN A 91 6.95 18.25 1.65
C ASN A 91 7.57 18.26 0.22
N ALA A 92 8.61 17.47 -0.02
CA ALA A 92 9.24 17.32 -1.32
C ALA A 92 8.54 16.21 -2.14
N VAL A 93 7.30 16.48 -2.56
CA VAL A 93 6.46 15.48 -3.26
C VAL A 93 6.78 15.40 -4.76
N MET A 94 7.14 16.52 -5.40
CA MET A 94 7.39 16.55 -6.85
C MET A 94 8.47 15.58 -7.33
N PRO A 95 9.64 15.44 -6.67
CA PRO A 95 10.64 14.46 -7.08
C PRO A 95 10.12 13.03 -7.02
N VAL A 96 9.32 12.71 -5.99
CA VAL A 96 8.71 11.38 -5.83
C VAL A 96 7.71 11.10 -6.96
N MET A 97 6.88 12.08 -7.28
CA MET A 97 5.89 11.95 -8.36
C MET A 97 6.56 11.78 -9.72
N LEU A 98 7.55 12.61 -10.04
CA LEU A 98 8.26 12.55 -11.31
C LEU A 98 9.06 11.25 -11.48
N SER A 99 9.79 10.83 -10.45
CA SER A 99 10.58 9.59 -10.51
C SER A 99 9.69 8.35 -10.62
N SER A 100 8.57 8.31 -9.87
CA SER A 100 7.62 7.19 -9.95
C SER A 100 6.88 7.16 -11.29
N GLY A 101 6.50 8.33 -11.82
CA GLY A 101 5.90 8.45 -13.15
C GLY A 101 6.85 8.01 -14.27
N ALA A 102 8.12 8.44 -14.21
CA ALA A 102 9.14 8.01 -15.15
C ALA A 102 9.41 6.50 -15.06
N ALA A 103 9.53 5.96 -13.84
CA ALA A 103 9.72 4.52 -13.63
C ALA A 103 8.53 3.71 -14.19
N ALA A 104 7.29 4.16 -13.99
CA ALA A 104 6.10 3.52 -14.54
C ALA A 104 6.07 3.58 -16.07
N ALA A 105 6.41 4.72 -16.66
CA ALA A 105 6.48 4.87 -18.11
C ALA A 105 7.57 3.98 -18.73
N CYS A 106 8.75 3.89 -18.10
CA CYS A 106 9.83 3.02 -18.54
C CYS A 106 9.55 1.53 -18.30
N HIS A 107 8.72 1.21 -17.32
CA HIS A 107 8.37 -0.19 -17.03
C HIS A 107 7.68 -0.88 -18.19
N LEU A 108 6.80 -0.20 -18.92
CA LEU A 108 6.08 -0.79 -20.06
C LEU A 108 7.01 -1.30 -21.16
N PRO A 109 7.92 -0.48 -21.75
CA PRO A 109 8.83 -0.97 -22.79
C PRO A 109 9.84 -1.98 -22.25
N VAL A 110 10.32 -1.83 -21.02
CA VAL A 110 11.25 -2.79 -20.41
C VAL A 110 10.56 -4.14 -20.18
N CYS A 111 9.33 -4.15 -19.70
CA CYS A 111 8.55 -5.36 -19.52
C CYS A 111 8.31 -6.06 -20.87
N TRP A 112 7.89 -5.31 -21.90
CA TRP A 112 7.70 -5.84 -23.24
C TRP A 112 8.99 -6.46 -23.78
N LEU A 113 10.11 -5.76 -23.66
CA LEU A 113 11.42 -6.23 -24.13
C LEU A 113 11.86 -7.52 -23.42
N LEU A 114 11.71 -7.59 -22.09
CA LEU A 114 12.12 -8.75 -21.31
C LEU A 114 11.19 -9.95 -21.50
N VAL A 115 9.89 -9.72 -21.63
CA VAL A 115 8.90 -10.79 -21.80
C VAL A 115 8.96 -11.37 -23.22
N TYR A 116 8.92 -10.51 -24.23
CA TYR A 116 8.80 -10.93 -25.62
C TYR A 116 10.12 -10.86 -26.38
N GLY A 117 10.91 -9.78 -26.23
CA GLY A 117 12.19 -9.62 -26.94
C GLY A 117 13.26 -10.60 -26.47
N ALA A 118 13.41 -10.76 -25.16
CA ALA A 118 14.34 -11.71 -24.55
C ALA A 118 13.74 -13.11 -24.34
N GLY A 119 12.43 -13.29 -24.58
CA GLY A 119 11.74 -14.57 -24.44
C GLY A 119 11.66 -15.12 -23.01
N LEU A 120 11.84 -14.27 -21.99
CA LEU A 120 11.86 -14.68 -20.59
C LEU A 120 10.46 -14.96 -20.01
N GLY A 121 9.38 -14.62 -20.72
CA GLY A 121 8.01 -14.84 -20.26
C GLY A 121 7.73 -14.22 -18.87
N SER A 122 7.17 -14.99 -17.97
CA SER A 122 6.84 -14.55 -16.61
C SER A 122 8.06 -14.08 -15.79
N LYS A 123 9.23 -14.71 -16.00
CA LYS A 123 10.49 -14.28 -15.36
C LYS A 123 10.91 -12.89 -15.82
N GLY A 124 10.68 -12.56 -17.09
CA GLY A 124 10.90 -11.23 -17.66
C GLY A 124 10.03 -10.16 -16.99
N ALA A 125 8.76 -10.46 -16.73
CA ALA A 125 7.87 -9.56 -16.01
C ALA A 125 8.34 -9.30 -14.55
N ALA A 126 8.79 -10.34 -13.85
CA ALA A 126 9.35 -10.21 -12.51
C ALA A 126 10.62 -9.32 -12.52
N LEU A 127 11.52 -9.55 -13.48
CA LEU A 127 12.75 -8.76 -13.63
C LEU A 127 12.45 -7.30 -14.00
N ALA A 128 11.43 -7.04 -14.82
CA ALA A 128 11.00 -5.68 -15.17
C ALA A 128 10.59 -4.88 -13.94
N ASN A 129 9.87 -5.51 -12.99
CA ASN A 129 9.54 -4.89 -11.71
C ASN A 129 10.81 -4.55 -10.90
N ALA A 130 11.79 -5.46 -10.87
CA ALA A 130 13.06 -5.23 -10.19
C ALA A 130 13.80 -4.02 -10.79
N VAL A 131 13.89 -3.94 -12.11
CA VAL A 131 14.52 -2.82 -12.83
C VAL A 131 13.80 -1.52 -12.52
N ALA A 132 12.46 -1.49 -12.55
CA ALA A 132 11.68 -0.30 -12.26
C ALA A 132 11.88 0.20 -10.81
N TYR A 133 11.88 -0.70 -9.82
CA TYR A 133 12.11 -0.31 -8.42
C TYR A 133 13.56 0.13 -8.17
N LEU A 134 14.55 -0.53 -8.77
CA LEU A 134 15.94 -0.12 -8.66
C LEU A 134 16.17 1.24 -9.31
N ALA A 135 15.64 1.47 -10.51
CA ALA A 135 15.76 2.75 -11.21
C ALA A 135 15.12 3.89 -10.40
N ASN A 136 13.91 3.67 -9.89
CA ASN A 136 13.21 4.65 -9.05
C ASN A 136 13.98 4.93 -7.75
N ALA A 137 14.46 3.88 -7.06
CA ALA A 137 15.27 4.03 -5.86
C ALA A 137 16.58 4.78 -6.12
N ALA A 138 17.26 4.49 -7.22
CA ALA A 138 18.49 5.18 -7.64
C ALA A 138 18.23 6.65 -7.96
N ALA A 139 17.16 6.95 -8.70
CA ALA A 139 16.76 8.32 -9.02
C ALA A 139 16.49 9.15 -7.75
N LEU A 140 15.72 8.61 -6.81
CA LEU A 140 15.45 9.29 -5.54
C LEU A 140 16.71 9.41 -4.65
N ALA A 141 17.56 8.38 -4.62
CA ALA A 141 18.83 8.45 -3.91
C ALA A 141 19.76 9.51 -4.48
N ALA A 142 19.85 9.62 -5.81
CA ALA A 142 20.59 10.67 -6.50
C ALA A 142 20.01 12.05 -6.17
N TYR A 143 18.69 12.20 -6.22
CA TYR A 143 18.03 13.46 -5.83
C TYR A 143 18.36 13.86 -4.38
N VAL A 144 18.26 12.94 -3.43
CA VAL A 144 18.58 13.21 -2.02
C VAL A 144 20.04 13.65 -1.82
N ARG A 145 20.97 13.10 -2.59
CA ARG A 145 22.39 13.45 -2.51
C ARG A 145 22.73 14.78 -3.18
N LEU A 146 22.08 15.09 -4.30
CA LEU A 146 22.45 16.24 -5.14
C LEU A 146 21.63 17.48 -4.83
N SER A 147 20.40 17.32 -4.32
CA SER A 147 19.50 18.45 -4.06
C SER A 147 19.93 19.29 -2.87
N PRO A 148 20.04 20.63 -3.04
CA PRO A 148 20.28 21.55 -1.92
C PRO A 148 19.22 21.45 -0.83
N ALA A 149 17.98 21.13 -1.17
CA ALA A 149 16.85 20.99 -0.23
C ALA A 149 17.06 19.88 0.80
N CYS A 150 17.80 18.83 0.46
CA CYS A 150 18.06 17.70 1.34
C CYS A 150 19.38 17.84 2.12
N ARG A 151 20.17 18.88 1.89
CA ARG A 151 21.52 19.02 2.45
C ARG A 151 21.53 19.08 3.98
N SER A 152 20.51 19.70 4.59
CA SER A 152 20.37 19.79 6.05
C SER A 152 19.86 18.49 6.70
N THR A 153 19.09 17.68 5.95
CA THR A 153 18.45 16.47 6.44
C THR A 153 19.20 15.17 6.07
N TRP A 154 20.08 15.25 5.06
CA TRP A 154 20.93 14.14 4.64
C TRP A 154 22.41 14.53 4.74
N THR A 155 23.02 14.20 5.86
CA THR A 155 24.44 14.47 6.13
C THR A 155 25.38 13.31 5.82
N GLY A 156 24.87 12.26 5.16
CA GLY A 156 25.59 11.01 4.91
C GLY A 156 25.23 9.91 5.88
N PHE A 157 25.91 8.78 5.77
CA PHE A 157 25.71 7.64 6.67
C PHE A 157 26.34 7.90 8.04
N SER A 158 25.62 7.58 9.11
CA SER A 158 26.03 7.74 10.50
C SER A 158 25.89 6.43 11.27
N SER A 159 26.81 6.14 12.18
CA SER A 159 26.72 5.02 13.11
C SER A 159 25.49 5.11 14.03
N GLU A 160 24.95 6.31 14.25
CA GLU A 160 23.72 6.53 15.02
C GLU A 160 22.50 5.78 14.43
N ALA A 161 22.56 5.38 13.16
CA ALA A 161 21.55 4.56 12.54
C ALA A 161 21.36 3.18 13.21
N PHE A 162 22.37 2.65 13.84
CA PHE A 162 22.34 1.37 14.53
C PHE A 162 21.93 1.47 16.00
N HIS A 163 21.85 2.69 16.54
CA HIS A 163 21.39 2.92 17.90
C HIS A 163 19.87 2.96 17.96
N ASP A 164 19.29 2.50 19.07
CA ASP A 164 17.85 2.52 19.37
C ASP A 164 16.96 1.89 18.27
N LEU A 165 17.42 0.79 17.68
CA LEU A 165 16.63 0.01 16.74
C LEU A 165 15.37 -0.58 17.38
N VAL A 166 15.45 -0.94 18.68
CA VAL A 166 14.31 -1.47 19.43
C VAL A 166 13.21 -0.40 19.60
N GLY A 167 13.58 0.84 19.92
CA GLY A 167 12.64 1.96 19.97
C GLY A 167 11.95 2.20 18.63
N PHE A 168 12.69 2.12 17.53
CA PHE A 168 12.13 2.19 16.18
C PHE A 168 11.16 1.03 15.92
N MET A 169 11.52 -0.21 16.26
CA MET A 169 10.71 -1.41 16.05
C MET A 169 9.38 -1.37 16.83
N ARG A 170 9.35 -0.78 18.02
CA ARG A 170 8.12 -0.61 18.81
C ARG A 170 7.03 0.18 18.06
N LEU A 171 7.42 1.06 17.16
CA LEU A 171 6.47 1.80 16.29
C LEU A 171 6.30 1.12 14.93
N ALA A 172 7.37 0.58 14.37
CA ALA A 172 7.37 0.00 13.03
C ALA A 172 6.57 -1.32 12.95
N VAL A 173 6.64 -2.18 13.97
CA VAL A 173 5.93 -3.47 13.98
C VAL A 173 4.40 -3.29 14.05
N PRO A 174 3.82 -2.52 15.00
CA PRO A 174 2.38 -2.28 15.01
C PRO A 174 1.87 -1.63 13.72
N SER A 175 2.62 -0.66 13.17
CA SER A 175 2.28 -0.02 11.90
C SER A 175 2.30 -1.02 10.73
N ALA A 176 3.23 -1.96 10.73
CA ALA A 176 3.28 -3.01 9.72
C ALA A 176 2.10 -3.99 9.86
N LEU A 177 1.82 -4.45 11.09
CA LEU A 177 0.71 -5.35 11.37
C LEU A 177 -0.64 -4.74 10.95
N MET A 178 -0.86 -3.46 11.25
CA MET A 178 -2.08 -2.75 10.85
C MET A 178 -2.28 -2.80 9.34
N VAL A 179 -1.25 -2.47 8.56
CA VAL A 179 -1.32 -2.51 7.09
C VAL A 179 -1.45 -3.94 6.57
N CYS A 180 -0.72 -4.90 7.15
CA CYS A 180 -0.80 -6.30 6.74
C CYS A 180 -2.20 -6.89 6.99
N LEU A 181 -2.80 -6.64 8.15
CA LEU A 181 -4.14 -7.12 8.48
C LEU A 181 -5.20 -6.58 7.51
N GLU A 182 -5.07 -5.31 7.11
CA GLU A 182 -5.96 -4.71 6.11
C GLU A 182 -5.85 -5.43 4.75
N TRP A 183 -4.63 -5.58 4.21
CA TRP A 183 -4.42 -6.26 2.94
C TRP A 183 -4.77 -7.74 3.00
N TRP A 184 -4.40 -8.45 4.07
CA TRP A 184 -4.73 -9.86 4.24
C TRP A 184 -6.23 -10.12 4.34
N SER A 185 -7.00 -9.17 4.86
CA SER A 185 -8.47 -9.31 4.89
C SER A 185 -9.07 -9.37 3.48
N PHE A 186 -8.53 -8.60 2.52
CA PHE A 186 -8.94 -8.68 1.12
C PHE A 186 -8.48 -9.97 0.44
N GLU A 187 -7.25 -10.42 0.68
CA GLU A 187 -6.76 -11.69 0.15
C GLU A 187 -7.53 -12.89 0.71
N LEU A 188 -7.86 -12.87 2.00
CA LEU A 188 -8.70 -13.89 2.62
C LEU A 188 -10.09 -13.95 1.96
N LEU A 189 -10.64 -12.81 1.57
CA LEU A 189 -11.91 -12.73 0.86
C LEU A 189 -11.86 -13.46 -0.48
N VAL A 190 -10.76 -13.29 -1.24
CA VAL A 190 -10.52 -14.02 -2.49
C VAL A 190 -10.42 -15.53 -2.24
N LEU A 191 -9.69 -15.95 -1.21
CA LEU A 191 -9.58 -17.36 -0.84
C LEU A 191 -10.94 -17.97 -0.44
N LEU A 192 -11.72 -17.25 0.36
CA LEU A 192 -13.07 -17.70 0.78
C LEU A 192 -14.04 -17.78 -0.41
N SER A 193 -13.88 -16.94 -1.43
CA SER A 193 -14.71 -17.03 -2.64
C SER A 193 -14.53 -18.35 -3.39
N GLY A 194 -13.37 -18.99 -3.26
CA GLY A 194 -13.08 -20.32 -3.80
C GLY A 194 -13.88 -21.44 -3.16
N LEU A 195 -14.46 -21.21 -1.98
CA LEU A 195 -15.31 -22.18 -1.27
C LEU A 195 -16.80 -22.07 -1.64
N LEU A 196 -17.18 -21.10 -2.47
CA LEU A 196 -18.56 -20.88 -2.89
C LEU A 196 -19.00 -21.88 -3.98
N PRO A 197 -20.31 -22.06 -4.19
CA PRO A 197 -20.86 -23.06 -5.13
C PRO A 197 -20.35 -22.95 -6.57
N ASN A 198 -19.97 -21.75 -7.02
CA ASN A 198 -19.38 -21.48 -8.35
C ASN A 198 -18.00 -20.79 -8.21
N PRO A 199 -16.95 -21.51 -7.74
CA PRO A 199 -15.67 -20.90 -7.34
C PRO A 199 -15.02 -20.03 -8.42
N LYS A 200 -15.03 -20.50 -9.67
CA LYS A 200 -14.40 -19.80 -10.80
C LYS A 200 -15.07 -18.45 -11.11
N LEU A 201 -16.41 -18.44 -11.08
CA LEU A 201 -17.18 -17.21 -11.36
C LEU A 201 -17.02 -16.21 -10.20
N GLU A 202 -17.24 -16.68 -8.98
CA GLU A 202 -17.18 -15.83 -7.78
C GLU A 202 -15.79 -15.23 -7.56
N ALA A 203 -14.72 -16.03 -7.69
CA ALA A 203 -13.35 -15.54 -7.58
C ALA A 203 -12.99 -14.54 -8.69
N SER A 204 -13.46 -14.78 -9.93
CA SER A 204 -13.23 -13.83 -11.04
C SER A 204 -13.93 -12.50 -10.80
N VAL A 205 -15.22 -12.52 -10.44
CA VAL A 205 -15.98 -11.30 -10.12
C VAL A 205 -15.34 -10.55 -8.96
N LEU A 206 -14.97 -11.26 -7.89
CA LEU A 206 -14.34 -10.66 -6.73
C LEU A 206 -13.00 -10.00 -7.07
N SER A 207 -12.14 -10.69 -7.84
CA SER A 207 -10.86 -10.14 -8.28
C SER A 207 -11.01 -8.87 -9.10
N ILE A 208 -12.00 -8.81 -9.98
CA ILE A 208 -12.32 -7.64 -10.79
C ILE A 208 -12.79 -6.49 -9.91
N CYS A 209 -13.70 -6.77 -8.97
CA CYS A 209 -14.17 -5.77 -8.01
C CYS A 209 -13.04 -5.23 -7.14
N LEU A 210 -12.13 -6.09 -6.67
CA LEU A 210 -10.95 -5.66 -5.89
C LEU A 210 -10.00 -4.80 -6.71
N ASN A 211 -9.71 -5.16 -7.96
CA ASN A 211 -8.86 -4.34 -8.84
C ASN A 211 -9.48 -2.98 -9.13
N SER A 212 -10.78 -2.94 -9.43
CA SER A 212 -11.52 -1.69 -9.63
C SER A 212 -11.56 -0.84 -8.36
N GLY A 213 -11.82 -1.47 -7.22
CA GLY A 213 -11.78 -0.83 -5.91
C GLY A 213 -10.40 -0.28 -5.56
N SER A 214 -9.33 -1.03 -5.86
CA SER A 214 -7.95 -0.58 -5.64
C SER A 214 -7.62 0.67 -6.46
N LEU A 215 -8.08 0.75 -7.71
CA LEU A 215 -7.89 1.94 -8.53
C LEU A 215 -8.59 3.17 -7.91
N ALA A 216 -9.83 3.01 -7.48
CA ALA A 216 -10.60 4.07 -6.82
C ALA A 216 -9.97 4.47 -5.46
N PHE A 217 -9.41 3.50 -4.72
CA PHE A 217 -8.77 3.70 -3.43
C PHE A 217 -7.48 4.54 -3.50
N MET A 218 -6.79 4.59 -4.64
CA MET A 218 -5.55 5.37 -4.77
C MET A 218 -5.73 6.85 -4.45
N ILE A 219 -6.90 7.45 -4.72
CA ILE A 219 -7.17 8.86 -4.43
C ILE A 219 -7.29 9.11 -2.91
N PRO A 220 -8.17 8.40 -2.16
CA PRO A 220 -8.21 8.50 -0.70
C PRO A 220 -6.87 8.13 -0.03
N PHE A 221 -6.14 7.16 -0.56
CA PHE A 221 -4.82 6.78 -0.07
C PHE A 221 -3.81 7.93 -0.16
N GLY A 222 -3.81 8.67 -1.28
CA GLY A 222 -2.99 9.86 -1.44
C GLY A 222 -3.33 10.95 -0.42
N LEU A 223 -4.62 11.20 -0.17
CA LEU A 223 -5.08 12.13 0.87
C LEU A 223 -4.65 11.66 2.26
N GLY A 224 -4.73 10.37 2.55
CA GLY A 224 -4.27 9.76 3.80
C GLY A 224 -2.77 9.97 4.04
N SER A 225 -1.95 9.82 3.01
CA SER A 225 -0.51 10.09 3.08
C SER A 225 -0.21 11.57 3.34
N ALA A 226 -0.92 12.48 2.66
CA ALA A 226 -0.76 13.91 2.83
C ALA A 226 -1.11 14.37 4.26
N ILE A 227 -2.21 13.85 4.84
CA ILE A 227 -2.61 14.21 6.20
C ILE A 227 -1.65 13.64 7.24
N SER A 228 -1.17 12.41 7.06
CA SER A 228 -0.19 11.79 7.96
C SER A 228 1.06 12.66 8.06
N THR A 229 1.59 13.12 6.93
CA THR A 229 2.71 14.06 6.87
C THR A 229 2.39 15.40 7.55
N ARG A 230 1.23 15.98 7.25
CA ARG A 230 0.85 17.29 7.82
C ARG A 230 0.69 17.24 9.33
N VAL A 231 -0.06 16.25 9.83
CA VAL A 231 -0.31 16.09 11.27
C VAL A 231 0.99 15.82 12.02
N SER A 232 1.85 14.93 11.53
CA SER A 232 3.11 14.63 12.20
C SER A 232 4.04 15.85 12.24
N ASN A 233 4.10 16.65 11.17
CA ASN A 233 4.87 17.89 11.15
C ASN A 233 4.33 18.92 12.15
N GLU A 234 3.01 19.13 12.21
CA GLU A 234 2.41 20.09 13.15
C GLU A 234 2.56 19.66 14.61
N LEU A 235 2.42 18.36 14.90
CA LEU A 235 2.68 17.83 16.25
C LEU A 235 4.14 17.97 16.66
N GLY A 236 5.08 17.70 15.74
CA GLY A 236 6.51 17.93 15.96
C GLY A 236 6.86 19.39 16.21
N ALA A 237 6.16 20.30 15.52
CA ALA A 237 6.28 21.75 15.71
C ALA A 237 5.62 22.27 17.01
N GLY A 238 4.95 21.39 17.78
CA GLY A 238 4.23 21.78 18.99
C GLY A 238 2.97 22.60 18.71
N ARG A 239 2.31 22.39 17.56
CA ARG A 239 1.08 23.10 17.13
C ARG A 239 -0.13 22.19 17.09
N PRO A 240 -0.70 21.78 18.23
CA PRO A 240 -1.81 20.83 18.33
C PRO A 240 -3.06 21.29 17.60
N GLU A 241 -3.38 22.59 17.64
CA GLU A 241 -4.58 23.14 16.97
C GLU A 241 -4.48 23.02 15.44
N ALA A 242 -3.30 23.26 14.87
CA ALA A 242 -3.07 23.10 13.42
C ALA A 242 -3.21 21.62 13.00
N ALA A 243 -2.69 20.69 13.82
CA ALA A 243 -2.85 19.25 13.59
C ALA A 243 -4.32 18.82 13.65
N ARG A 244 -5.07 19.31 14.64
CA ARG A 244 -6.52 19.07 14.78
C ARG A 244 -7.31 19.62 13.59
N LEU A 245 -7.02 20.84 13.15
CA LEU A 245 -7.66 21.45 11.99
C LEU A 245 -7.38 20.64 10.72
N ALA A 246 -6.11 20.29 10.47
CA ALA A 246 -5.72 19.48 9.33
C ALA A 246 -6.49 18.14 9.29
N SER A 247 -6.61 17.45 10.43
CA SER A 247 -7.36 16.20 10.54
C SER A 247 -8.84 16.39 10.17
N ARG A 248 -9.49 17.44 10.66
CA ARG A 248 -10.90 17.74 10.34
C ARG A 248 -11.10 18.03 8.85
N VAL A 249 -10.23 18.85 8.26
CA VAL A 249 -10.32 19.22 6.84
C VAL A 249 -10.19 17.98 5.95
N VAL A 250 -9.23 17.10 6.24
CA VAL A 250 -9.05 15.89 5.41
C VAL A 250 -10.17 14.87 5.62
N MET A 251 -10.72 14.76 6.83
CA MET A 251 -11.90 13.91 7.04
C MET A 251 -13.09 14.40 6.20
N ALA A 252 -13.36 15.71 6.19
CA ALA A 252 -14.42 16.29 5.36
C ALA A 252 -14.13 16.09 3.85
N LEU A 253 -12.90 16.35 3.43
CA LEU A 253 -12.48 16.15 2.04
C LEU A 253 -12.56 14.67 1.62
N GLY A 254 -12.14 13.74 2.49
CA GLY A 254 -12.24 12.30 2.27
C GLY A 254 -13.68 11.84 2.11
N LEU A 255 -14.61 12.37 2.88
CA LEU A 255 -16.04 12.10 2.74
C LEU A 255 -16.55 12.59 1.39
N VAL A 256 -16.25 13.83 1.00
CA VAL A 256 -16.68 14.40 -0.29
C VAL A 256 -16.12 13.60 -1.46
N VAL A 257 -14.82 13.28 -1.43
CA VAL A 257 -14.16 12.49 -2.47
C VAL A 257 -14.74 11.08 -2.52
N GLY A 258 -14.97 10.45 -1.35
CA GLY A 258 -15.56 9.10 -1.28
C GLY A 258 -16.97 9.06 -1.87
N VAL A 259 -17.82 10.05 -1.56
CA VAL A 259 -19.15 10.18 -2.16
C VAL A 259 -19.06 10.42 -3.66
N ALA A 260 -18.16 11.30 -4.12
CA ALA A 260 -17.99 11.58 -5.55
C ALA A 260 -17.53 10.33 -6.33
N ILE A 261 -16.57 9.57 -5.80
CA ILE A 261 -16.12 8.29 -6.40
C ILE A 261 -17.27 7.29 -6.41
N GLY A 262 -18.02 7.15 -5.31
CA GLY A 262 -19.17 6.24 -5.24
C GLY A 262 -20.23 6.56 -6.28
N LEU A 263 -20.59 7.83 -6.43
CA LEU A 263 -21.53 8.28 -7.46
C LEU A 263 -20.99 8.02 -8.88
N ALA A 264 -19.72 8.32 -9.13
CA ALA A 264 -19.09 8.03 -10.42
C ALA A 264 -19.12 6.53 -10.74
N MET A 265 -18.81 5.65 -9.80
CA MET A 265 -18.88 4.20 -9.97
C MET A 265 -20.31 3.71 -10.25
N ILE A 266 -21.32 4.29 -9.59
CA ILE A 266 -22.73 3.97 -9.86
C ILE A 266 -23.13 4.40 -11.27
N LEU A 267 -22.70 5.56 -11.74
CA LEU A 267 -23.01 6.07 -13.09
C LEU A 267 -22.33 5.21 -14.19
N VAL A 268 -21.11 4.78 -13.96
CA VAL A 268 -20.31 4.02 -14.93
C VAL A 268 -20.55 2.51 -14.83
N ARG A 269 -21.31 2.02 -13.85
CA ARG A 269 -21.48 0.58 -13.54
C ARG A 269 -21.86 -0.28 -14.76
N HIS A 270 -22.74 0.20 -15.63
CA HIS A 270 -23.17 -0.53 -16.82
C HIS A 270 -22.07 -0.64 -17.87
N LEU A 271 -21.34 0.45 -18.14
CA LEU A 271 -20.22 0.46 -19.08
C LEU A 271 -19.05 -0.40 -18.58
N TRP A 272 -18.77 -0.35 -17.27
CA TRP A 272 -17.69 -1.11 -16.65
C TRP A 272 -17.99 -2.61 -16.65
N GLY A 273 -19.19 -3.00 -16.24
CA GLY A 273 -19.63 -4.40 -16.24
C GLY A 273 -19.60 -5.03 -17.64
N LEU A 274 -19.99 -4.29 -18.67
CA LEU A 274 -19.94 -4.76 -20.06
C LEU A 274 -18.50 -4.99 -20.56
N ARG A 275 -17.58 -4.08 -20.29
CA ARG A 275 -16.17 -4.23 -20.69
C ARG A 275 -15.47 -5.37 -19.97
N VAL A 276 -15.72 -5.48 -18.67
CA VAL A 276 -15.13 -6.54 -17.84
C VAL A 276 -15.63 -7.92 -18.25
N LEU A 277 -16.92 -8.07 -18.54
CA LEU A 277 -17.49 -9.31 -19.09
C LEU A 277 -16.90 -9.63 -20.47
N GLN A 278 -16.65 -8.64 -21.29
CA GLN A 278 -16.05 -8.79 -22.62
C GLN A 278 -14.59 -9.30 -22.54
N GLU A 279 -13.82 -8.81 -21.58
CA GLU A 279 -12.45 -9.28 -21.30
C GLU A 279 -12.42 -10.66 -20.66
N ALA A 280 -13.32 -10.94 -19.71
CA ALA A 280 -13.39 -12.22 -19.01
C ALA A 280 -13.86 -13.39 -19.91
N VAL A 281 -14.68 -13.10 -20.92
CA VAL A 281 -15.17 -14.10 -21.90
C VAL A 281 -14.19 -14.32 -23.06
N GLY A 282 -13.03 -13.64 -23.06
CA GLY A 282 -11.91 -13.88 -23.98
C GLY A 282 -12.31 -13.86 -25.45
N GLY A 283 -12.37 -12.69 -26.09
CA GLY A 283 -12.17 -12.47 -27.53
C GLY A 283 -12.94 -13.29 -28.54
N LYS A 284 -13.83 -14.18 -28.17
CA LYS A 284 -14.66 -14.94 -29.10
C LYS A 284 -16.02 -14.27 -29.27
N ARG A 285 -16.13 -13.55 -30.34
CA ARG A 285 -17.34 -13.06 -31.07
C ARG A 285 -18.59 -12.87 -30.20
N LEU A 286 -19.07 -11.64 -30.20
CA LEU A 286 -20.38 -11.20 -29.73
C LEU A 286 -21.46 -12.30 -29.84
N VAL A 287 -21.68 -12.99 -28.78
CA VAL A 287 -23.00 -13.54 -28.48
C VAL A 287 -23.84 -12.34 -28.08
N PRO A 288 -25.07 -12.19 -28.56
CA PRO A 288 -25.82 -10.96 -28.38
C PRO A 288 -25.93 -10.62 -26.91
N LEU A 289 -25.26 -9.52 -26.52
CA LEU A 289 -25.14 -8.97 -25.16
C LEU A 289 -26.50 -8.84 -24.46
N LEU A 290 -27.58 -8.71 -25.21
CA LEU A 290 -28.96 -8.60 -24.71
C LEU A 290 -29.49 -9.88 -24.03
N THR A 291 -29.01 -11.06 -24.42
CA THR A 291 -29.42 -12.33 -23.79
C THR A 291 -28.66 -12.61 -22.50
N LEU A 292 -27.39 -12.25 -22.43
CA LEU A 292 -26.59 -12.43 -21.21
C LEU A 292 -27.00 -11.42 -20.12
N GLU A 293 -27.34 -10.19 -20.51
CA GLU A 293 -27.83 -9.15 -19.59
C GLU A 293 -29.20 -9.53 -18.97
N ARG A 294 -30.08 -10.13 -19.76
CA ARG A 294 -31.36 -10.63 -19.25
C ARG A 294 -31.22 -11.84 -18.32
N THR A 295 -30.33 -12.77 -18.63
CA THR A 295 -30.12 -13.96 -17.78
C THR A 295 -29.38 -13.61 -16.49
N THR A 296 -28.29 -12.83 -16.54
CA THR A 296 -27.57 -12.43 -15.33
C THR A 296 -28.37 -11.47 -14.47
N SER A 297 -29.07 -10.50 -15.06
CA SER A 297 -29.93 -9.57 -14.30
C SER A 297 -31.14 -10.28 -13.71
N SER A 298 -31.78 -11.22 -14.44
CA SER A 298 -32.93 -11.97 -13.91
C SER A 298 -32.54 -13.05 -12.90
N GLU A 299 -31.40 -13.73 -13.06
CA GLU A 299 -30.88 -14.65 -12.03
C GLU A 299 -30.38 -13.90 -10.80
N PHE A 300 -29.72 -12.76 -10.97
CA PHE A 300 -29.32 -11.89 -9.89
C PHE A 300 -30.52 -11.35 -9.12
N GLN A 301 -31.58 -10.91 -9.83
CA GLN A 301 -32.80 -10.43 -9.22
C GLN A 301 -33.63 -11.54 -8.57
N ARG A 302 -33.67 -12.76 -9.14
CA ARG A 302 -34.31 -13.92 -8.52
C ARG A 302 -33.58 -14.38 -7.24
N ARG A 303 -32.26 -14.33 -7.20
CA ARG A 303 -31.47 -14.67 -6.01
C ARG A 303 -31.60 -13.62 -4.88
N CYS A 304 -31.82 -12.35 -5.24
CA CYS A 304 -32.07 -11.29 -4.26
C CYS A 304 -33.50 -11.32 -3.67
N VAL A 305 -34.47 -11.91 -4.37
CA VAL A 305 -35.90 -11.88 -3.99
C VAL A 305 -36.39 -13.21 -3.43
N SER A 306 -35.60 -14.29 -3.50
CA SER A 306 -36.01 -15.59 -2.94
C SER A 306 -35.83 -15.60 -1.41
N PRO A 307 -36.91 -15.84 -0.61
CA PRO A 307 -36.86 -15.78 0.85
C PRO A 307 -36.23 -17.02 1.49
N SER A 308 -35.61 -17.93 0.73
CA SER A 308 -34.95 -19.10 1.30
C SER A 308 -33.52 -18.76 1.71
N SER A 309 -33.40 -18.41 2.96
CA SER A 309 -32.26 -18.63 3.89
C SER A 309 -30.86 -18.84 3.30
N TYR A 310 -29.96 -17.86 3.53
CA TYR A 310 -28.52 -18.04 3.65
C TYR A 310 -27.64 -18.29 2.40
N HIS A 311 -28.03 -17.90 1.19
CA HIS A 311 -27.15 -17.98 0.03
C HIS A 311 -26.78 -16.62 -0.55
N LEU A 312 -26.17 -15.77 0.28
CA LEU A 312 -25.65 -14.45 -0.19
C LEU A 312 -24.37 -14.58 -1.04
N GLY A 313 -23.74 -15.77 -1.10
CA GLY A 313 -22.56 -16.02 -1.93
C GLY A 313 -21.50 -14.92 -1.79
N GLY A 314 -20.89 -14.52 -2.91
CA GLY A 314 -19.91 -13.43 -2.95
C GLY A 314 -20.43 -12.08 -2.47
N MET A 315 -21.74 -11.81 -2.59
CA MET A 315 -22.36 -10.60 -2.02
C MET A 315 -22.29 -10.56 -0.51
N GLY A 316 -22.48 -11.72 0.16
CA GLY A 316 -22.34 -11.81 1.63
C GLY A 316 -20.94 -11.49 2.10
N LEU A 317 -19.93 -11.94 1.37
CA LEU A 317 -18.52 -11.62 1.63
C LEU A 317 -18.27 -10.12 1.50
N TRP A 318 -18.79 -9.46 0.45
CA TRP A 318 -18.68 -8.01 0.26
C TRP A 318 -19.40 -7.22 1.35
N LEU A 319 -20.60 -7.60 1.71
CA LEU A 319 -21.34 -6.96 2.81
C LEU A 319 -20.58 -7.09 4.14
N GLY A 320 -19.97 -8.25 4.40
CA GLY A 320 -19.14 -8.46 5.59
C GLY A 320 -17.97 -7.49 5.67
N ILE A 321 -17.19 -7.32 4.58
CA ILE A 321 -16.07 -6.39 4.58
C ILE A 321 -16.53 -4.93 4.63
N MET A 322 -17.64 -4.58 3.96
CA MET A 322 -18.21 -3.24 4.06
C MET A 322 -18.61 -2.91 5.50
N CYS A 323 -19.27 -3.82 6.21
CA CYS A 323 -19.58 -3.64 7.63
C CYS A 323 -18.31 -3.48 8.47
N ALA A 324 -17.27 -4.28 8.23
CA ALA A 324 -16.00 -4.17 8.93
C ALA A 324 -15.33 -2.81 8.70
N LEU A 325 -15.30 -2.33 7.45
CA LEU A 325 -14.75 -1.01 7.09
C LEU A 325 -15.55 0.15 7.72
N ILE A 326 -16.88 0.03 7.77
CA ILE A 326 -17.73 1.04 8.44
C ILE A 326 -17.40 1.07 9.94
N VAL A 327 -17.31 -0.08 10.61
CA VAL A 327 -16.95 -0.15 12.02
C VAL A 327 -15.56 0.43 12.25
N GLN A 328 -14.57 0.08 11.42
CA GLN A 328 -13.23 0.64 11.47
C GLN A 328 -13.25 2.17 11.32
N MET A 329 -13.99 2.69 10.34
CA MET A 329 -14.14 4.13 10.13
C MET A 329 -14.73 4.83 11.35
N LEU A 330 -15.79 4.28 11.94
CA LEU A 330 -16.44 4.85 13.13
C LEU A 330 -15.51 4.83 14.34
N LEU A 331 -14.77 3.76 14.56
CA LEU A 331 -13.77 3.66 15.63
C LEU A 331 -12.65 4.68 15.46
N LEU A 332 -12.08 4.80 14.25
CA LEU A 332 -11.03 5.78 13.96
C LEU A 332 -11.53 7.22 14.10
N LEU A 333 -12.77 7.49 13.67
CA LEU A 333 -13.42 8.79 13.86
C LEU A 333 -13.57 9.11 15.35
N ALA A 334 -14.07 8.17 16.15
CA ALA A 334 -14.22 8.33 17.59
C ALA A 334 -12.86 8.59 18.27
N ILE A 335 -11.83 7.81 17.93
CA ILE A 335 -10.47 8.02 18.44
C ILE A 335 -9.98 9.43 18.06
N THR A 336 -10.12 9.84 16.81
CA THR A 336 -9.65 11.15 16.34
C THR A 336 -10.35 12.31 17.04
N VAL A 337 -11.66 12.20 17.28
CA VAL A 337 -12.45 13.21 17.97
C VAL A 337 -12.11 13.28 19.46
N CYS A 338 -11.91 12.11 20.11
CA CYS A 338 -11.58 12.01 21.54
C CYS A 338 -10.09 12.24 21.83
N THR A 339 -9.23 12.35 20.82
CA THR A 339 -7.78 12.54 21.01
C THR A 339 -7.49 13.90 21.65
N ASN A 340 -6.73 13.87 22.75
CA ASN A 340 -6.17 15.08 23.35
C ASN A 340 -4.91 15.50 22.57
N TRP A 341 -5.08 16.42 21.63
CA TRP A 341 -4.04 16.87 20.72
C TRP A 341 -2.86 17.56 21.42
N GLU A 342 -3.10 18.24 22.56
CA GLU A 342 -2.05 18.87 23.36
C GLU A 342 -1.11 17.81 23.96
N LYS A 343 -1.71 16.74 24.54
CA LYS A 343 -0.95 15.63 25.10
C LYS A 343 -0.15 14.89 24.01
N GLU A 344 -0.70 14.71 22.83
CA GLU A 344 0.01 14.06 21.72
C GLU A 344 1.15 14.95 21.17
N ALA A 345 0.97 16.27 21.14
CA ALA A 345 2.05 17.20 20.79
C ALA A 345 3.19 17.19 21.82
N LEU A 346 2.87 17.08 23.11
CA LEU A 346 3.88 16.94 24.18
C LEU A 346 4.67 15.65 24.01
N LYS A 347 4.00 14.50 23.84
CA LYS A 347 4.64 13.22 23.59
C LYS A 347 5.53 13.22 22.32
N ALA A 348 5.07 13.90 21.25
CA ALA A 348 5.85 14.03 20.03
C ALA A 348 7.15 14.82 20.31
N LYS A 349 7.06 15.90 21.06
CA LYS A 349 8.19 16.72 21.48
C LYS A 349 9.17 15.92 22.35
N GLU A 350 8.68 15.23 23.37
CA GLU A 350 9.50 14.36 24.26
C GLU A 350 10.22 13.28 23.45
N ARG A 351 9.54 12.63 22.51
CA ARG A 351 10.13 11.60 21.65
C ARG A 351 11.28 12.14 20.79
N VAL A 352 11.10 13.33 20.21
CA VAL A 352 12.14 13.96 19.38
C VAL A 352 13.32 14.37 20.22
N PHE A 353 13.11 14.97 21.40
CA PHE A 353 14.20 15.43 22.26
C PHE A 353 14.94 14.28 22.94
N SER A 354 14.27 13.23 23.41
CA SER A 354 14.92 12.06 23.95
C SER A 354 15.81 11.33 22.93
N SER A 355 15.42 11.34 21.66
CA SER A 355 16.20 10.76 20.57
C SER A 355 17.36 11.65 20.09
N SER A 356 17.41 12.92 20.50
CA SER A 356 18.48 13.87 20.14
C SER A 356 19.59 13.97 21.19
N LEU A 357 19.40 13.39 22.39
CA LEU A 357 20.44 13.35 23.42
C LEU A 357 21.48 12.27 23.07
N PRO A 358 22.80 12.57 23.20
CA PRO A 358 23.84 11.56 23.09
C PRO A 358 23.65 10.45 24.10
N ALA A 359 23.94 9.21 23.69
CA ALA A 359 23.80 8.01 24.56
C ALA A 359 24.69 8.05 25.84
N ASP A 360 25.61 8.98 25.91
CA ASP A 360 26.55 9.10 27.02
C ASP A 360 25.98 9.89 28.22
N MET A 361 24.73 10.35 28.16
CA MET A 361 24.08 11.08 29.27
C MET A 361 22.82 10.36 29.82
N THR A 362 22.59 9.11 29.47
CA THR A 362 21.56 8.25 30.03
C THR A 362 22.18 6.98 30.64
#